data_d6f4c8d8178b39a4091004013adc3bb0
#
_entry.id   d6f4c8d8178b39a4091004013adc3bb0
#
_cell.length_a   1.000
_cell.length_b   1.000
_cell.length_c   1.000
_cell.angle_alpha   90.00
_cell.angle_beta   90.00
_cell.angle_gamma   90.00
#
_symmetry.space_group_name_H-M   'P 1'
#
loop_
_entity.id
_entity.type
_entity.pdbx_description
1 polymer ?
#
loop_
_entity_poly.entity_id
_entity_poly.type
_entity_poly.pdbx_seq_one_letter_code
_entity_poly.pdbx_strand_id
1 'polypeptide(L)'
;MCGIVGAVSTRNIVPVLVQGLQRLEYRGYDSCGVAVHRMVAGSPISQGLQRARSTARVSELLEQVTQDDLQGLAGIAHTRWATHGEPAVRNAHPHFSYGPGETVDSGKPPRVALVHNGIIENYEQLRTELQAKGYVFASQTDTEVICHLVDSHYNGDLFDAVKTARAQLHGAYAIAVMHKDEPHRVVGARAGSPLVLGVGRDNSEFFLASDAMAVAGVTDQIVYLEEGDLVDLQPGRYWIADKTGHAVLPEQRPVKTVHAHSGAVELGPYRHYMQKEIFEQPRAIGDTLEGIVNIAPELFDGAEGAAAWRVFNEIDNVLILACGTSYYSGCTAKYWLESIAGIPCNVEVASEYRYRTSVPNPKTLVVTISQSGETADTLAALRHAQSLGMHHTLTICNVATSAMVRECKLAYITRAGMEIGVASTKAFTTQLAGLFLLTLALAQSKGKLSEAQEQEYLTAMRHLPVALQSVLALEPQVVSWAENFAKQQNALFLGRGMHYPIAMEGALKLKEITYIHAEAYPAGELKHGPLALVDSSMPVVTVAPNDELLEKLKSNMQEVRARGGVLYVLADAKTNIENAEGMHVIRMPENYGALSPILHVVPL
;
A
#
# COMPACT_ATOMS: atom_id res chain seq x y z
N MET A 1 3.39 -5.33 -3.52
CA MET A 1 2.91 -4.62 -4.74
C MET A 1 4.10 -4.29 -5.61
N CYS A 2 3.93 -4.25 -6.94
CA CYS A 2 5.02 -3.96 -7.87
C CYS A 2 5.13 -2.46 -8.19
N GLY A 3 6.27 -2.03 -8.77
CA GLY A 3 6.50 -0.65 -9.19
C GLY A 3 6.85 -0.54 -10.67
N ILE A 4 6.19 0.38 -11.40
CA ILE A 4 6.47 0.71 -12.82
C ILE A 4 7.03 2.13 -12.90
N VAL A 5 8.06 2.30 -13.76
CA VAL A 5 8.53 3.59 -14.24
C VAL A 5 8.76 3.49 -15.74
N GLY A 6 8.20 4.40 -16.51
CA GLY A 6 8.45 4.56 -17.94
C GLY A 6 8.82 6.01 -18.25
N ALA A 7 9.58 6.25 -19.31
CA ALA A 7 9.96 7.61 -19.69
C ALA A 7 10.24 7.73 -21.18
N VAL A 8 9.91 8.91 -21.72
CA VAL A 8 10.36 9.40 -23.02
C VAL A 8 10.94 10.81 -22.83
N SER A 9 12.16 11.03 -23.34
CA SER A 9 12.92 12.25 -23.08
C SER A 9 13.87 12.59 -24.24
N THR A 10 14.48 13.76 -24.15
CA THR A 10 15.57 14.20 -25.04
C THR A 10 16.96 13.97 -24.42
N ARG A 11 17.03 13.50 -23.16
CA ARG A 11 18.26 13.15 -22.45
C ARG A 11 18.26 11.67 -22.06
N ASN A 12 19.41 11.15 -21.63
CA ASN A 12 19.47 9.79 -21.11
C ASN A 12 18.55 9.60 -19.91
N ILE A 13 17.56 8.71 -20.04
CA ILE A 13 16.53 8.48 -19.01
C ILE A 13 16.88 7.38 -18.01
N VAL A 14 17.94 6.62 -18.26
CA VAL A 14 18.30 5.48 -17.39
C VAL A 14 18.47 5.89 -15.92
N PRO A 15 19.15 7.00 -15.58
CA PRO A 15 19.23 7.47 -14.20
C PRO A 15 17.85 7.77 -13.58
N VAL A 16 16.92 8.35 -14.35
CA VAL A 16 15.56 8.64 -13.87
C VAL A 16 14.80 7.36 -13.60
N LEU A 17 14.88 6.38 -14.50
CA LEU A 17 14.24 5.07 -14.34
C LEU A 17 14.73 4.35 -13.09
N VAL A 18 16.05 4.26 -12.91
CA VAL A 18 16.63 3.57 -11.75
C VAL A 18 16.33 4.30 -10.44
N GLN A 19 16.43 5.63 -10.40
CA GLN A 19 16.04 6.41 -9.22
C GLN A 19 14.55 6.26 -8.89
N GLY A 20 13.70 6.22 -9.92
CA GLY A 20 12.28 5.95 -9.76
C GLY A 20 12.02 4.56 -9.16
N LEU A 21 12.77 3.53 -9.59
CA LEU A 21 12.70 2.20 -8.99
C LEU A 21 13.18 2.19 -7.54
N GLN A 22 14.24 2.92 -7.20
CA GLN A 22 14.71 3.05 -5.82
C GLN A 22 13.63 3.61 -4.90
N ARG A 23 12.87 4.59 -5.39
CA ARG A 23 11.73 5.17 -4.67
C ARG A 23 10.53 4.21 -4.56
N LEU A 24 10.41 3.22 -5.45
CA LEU A 24 9.35 2.20 -5.45
C LEU A 24 9.80 0.86 -4.90
N GLU A 25 11.06 0.70 -4.47
CA GLU A 25 11.61 -0.59 -4.01
C GLU A 25 10.84 -1.15 -2.82
N TYR A 26 10.23 -0.28 -1.99
CA TYR A 26 9.35 -0.68 -0.90
C TYR A 26 8.11 -1.46 -1.37
N ARG A 27 7.69 -1.31 -2.64
CA ARG A 27 6.55 -2.04 -3.21
C ARG A 27 6.87 -3.46 -3.66
N GLY A 28 8.15 -3.76 -3.90
CA GLY A 28 8.58 -5.08 -4.35
C GLY A 28 10.10 -5.09 -4.51
N TYR A 29 10.73 -6.14 -4.02
CA TYR A 29 12.19 -6.28 -4.01
C TYR A 29 12.67 -7.69 -4.37
N ASP A 30 11.77 -8.56 -4.87
CA ASP A 30 12.12 -9.92 -5.31
C ASP A 30 12.93 -9.93 -6.60
N SER A 31 12.71 -8.94 -7.44
CA SER A 31 13.50 -8.69 -8.63
C SER A 31 13.26 -7.28 -9.18
N CYS A 32 14.19 -6.78 -9.95
CA CYS A 32 14.07 -5.50 -10.65
C CYS A 32 14.70 -5.58 -12.05
N GLY A 33 14.36 -4.60 -12.89
CA GLY A 33 14.96 -4.50 -14.21
C GLY A 33 14.53 -3.28 -14.99
N VAL A 34 15.29 -3.01 -16.04
CA VAL A 34 15.11 -1.89 -16.94
C VAL A 34 15.27 -2.34 -18.40
N ALA A 35 14.48 -1.80 -19.30
CA ALA A 35 14.68 -1.91 -20.73
C ALA A 35 14.65 -0.55 -21.39
N VAL A 36 15.51 -0.34 -22.38
CA VAL A 36 15.63 0.91 -23.13
C VAL A 36 15.80 0.62 -24.62
N HIS A 37 15.46 1.60 -25.43
CA HIS A 37 16.03 1.72 -26.78
C HIS A 37 17.47 2.20 -26.62
N ARG A 38 18.43 1.27 -26.80
CA ARG A 38 19.85 1.57 -26.59
C ARG A 38 20.32 2.60 -27.61
N MET A 39 21.00 3.61 -27.11
CA MET A 39 21.73 4.58 -27.93
C MET A 39 23.23 4.45 -27.66
N VAL A 40 24.04 4.70 -28.68
CA VAL A 40 25.50 4.86 -28.52
C VAL A 40 25.79 6.33 -28.44
N ALA A 41 26.66 6.72 -27.54
CA ALA A 41 27.09 8.10 -27.38
C ALA A 41 27.52 8.71 -28.72
N GLY A 42 26.89 9.82 -29.09
CA GLY A 42 27.13 10.54 -30.35
C GLY A 42 26.40 10.01 -31.60
N SER A 43 25.53 9.01 -31.47
CA SER A 43 24.67 8.53 -32.57
C SER A 43 23.19 8.72 -32.24
N PRO A 44 22.38 9.32 -33.13
CA PRO A 44 20.94 9.43 -32.95
C PRO A 44 20.20 8.12 -33.28
N ILE A 45 20.90 7.07 -33.70
CA ILE A 45 20.30 5.81 -34.18
C ILE A 45 20.19 4.83 -33.02
N SER A 46 18.98 4.34 -32.76
CA SER A 46 18.74 3.26 -31.80
C SER A 46 19.38 1.94 -32.29
N GLN A 47 20.03 1.22 -31.37
CA GLN A 47 20.56 -0.13 -31.59
C GLN A 47 19.55 -1.23 -31.24
N GLY A 48 18.28 -0.89 -31.06
CA GLY A 48 17.22 -1.78 -30.66
C GLY A 48 16.99 -1.84 -29.16
N LEU A 49 16.14 -2.77 -28.73
CA LEU A 49 15.77 -2.92 -27.34
C LEU A 49 16.87 -3.71 -26.57
N GLN A 50 17.30 -3.17 -25.47
CA GLN A 50 18.20 -3.85 -24.52
C GLN A 50 17.64 -3.78 -23.11
N ARG A 51 17.96 -4.76 -22.26
CA ARG A 51 17.52 -4.82 -20.89
C ARG A 51 18.61 -5.32 -19.94
N ALA A 52 18.52 -4.87 -18.68
CA ALA A 52 19.22 -5.43 -17.53
C ALA A 52 18.18 -5.91 -16.50
N ARG A 53 18.42 -7.04 -15.83
CA ARG A 53 17.50 -7.61 -14.82
C ARG A 53 18.29 -8.26 -13.70
N SER A 54 17.81 -8.09 -12.46
CA SER A 54 18.42 -8.70 -11.27
C SER A 54 17.34 -9.27 -10.34
N THR A 55 17.67 -10.31 -9.58
CA THR A 55 16.90 -10.80 -8.42
C THR A 55 17.40 -10.20 -7.11
N ALA A 56 18.22 -9.17 -7.19
CA ALA A 56 18.74 -8.40 -6.07
C ALA A 56 18.09 -7.00 -6.00
N ARG A 57 18.59 -6.18 -5.09
CA ARG A 57 18.13 -4.81 -4.88
C ARG A 57 18.43 -3.90 -6.08
N VAL A 58 17.71 -2.80 -6.18
CA VAL A 58 17.89 -1.81 -7.26
C VAL A 58 19.30 -1.22 -7.29
N SER A 59 20.02 -1.22 -6.16
CA SER A 59 21.45 -0.83 -6.12
C SER A 59 22.34 -1.71 -7.01
N GLU A 60 22.11 -3.03 -7.03
CA GLU A 60 22.89 -3.94 -7.91
C GLU A 60 22.48 -3.78 -9.38
N LEU A 61 21.21 -3.51 -9.65
CA LEU A 61 20.76 -3.15 -11.00
C LEU A 61 21.46 -1.88 -11.49
N LEU A 62 21.66 -0.88 -10.61
CA LEU A 62 22.39 0.35 -10.93
C LEU A 62 23.83 0.07 -11.30
N GLU A 63 24.51 -0.82 -10.57
CA GLU A 63 25.88 -1.24 -10.88
C GLU A 63 25.95 -1.92 -12.25
N GLN A 64 25.05 -2.86 -12.53
CA GLN A 64 24.98 -3.56 -13.82
C GLN A 64 24.73 -2.58 -14.98
N VAL A 65 23.76 -1.69 -14.85
CA VAL A 65 23.42 -0.70 -15.88
C VAL A 65 24.59 0.23 -16.16
N THR A 66 25.37 0.56 -15.12
CA THR A 66 26.56 1.41 -15.23
C THR A 66 27.71 0.66 -15.93
N GLN A 67 27.94 -0.60 -15.59
CA GLN A 67 28.96 -1.45 -16.23
C GLN A 67 28.65 -1.71 -17.71
N ASP A 68 27.37 -1.92 -18.04
CA ASP A 68 26.91 -2.20 -19.41
C ASP A 68 26.80 -0.92 -20.26
N ASP A 69 27.07 0.26 -19.69
CA ASP A 69 26.87 1.59 -20.31
C ASP A 69 25.51 1.67 -21.02
N LEU A 70 24.44 1.33 -20.27
CA LEU A 70 23.09 1.30 -20.80
C LEU A 70 22.54 2.72 -20.86
N GLN A 71 22.29 3.24 -22.06
CA GLN A 71 21.78 4.59 -22.30
C GLN A 71 20.59 4.54 -23.25
N GLY A 72 19.61 5.46 -23.07
CA GLY A 72 18.45 5.55 -23.93
C GLY A 72 17.63 6.82 -23.69
N LEU A 73 16.82 7.19 -24.70
CA LEU A 73 15.87 8.32 -24.61
C LEU A 73 14.44 7.86 -24.31
N ALA A 74 14.14 6.58 -24.51
CA ALA A 74 12.90 5.94 -24.13
C ALA A 74 13.20 4.65 -23.39
N GLY A 75 12.45 4.36 -22.33
CA GLY A 75 12.66 3.18 -21.53
C GLY A 75 11.54 2.91 -20.53
N ILE A 76 11.54 1.66 -20.03
CA ILE A 76 10.63 1.16 -19.00
C ILE A 76 11.40 0.39 -17.95
N ALA A 77 10.97 0.46 -16.70
CA ALA A 77 11.62 -0.19 -15.58
C ALA A 77 10.59 -0.71 -14.57
N HIS A 78 10.99 -1.70 -13.78
CA HIS A 78 10.07 -2.40 -12.89
C HIS A 78 10.75 -2.93 -11.63
N THR A 79 10.05 -2.86 -10.49
CA THR A 79 10.34 -3.65 -9.28
C THR A 79 9.21 -4.64 -9.06
N ARG A 80 9.55 -5.89 -8.74
CA ARG A 80 8.59 -7.00 -8.68
C ARG A 80 8.43 -7.53 -7.26
N TRP A 81 7.18 -7.75 -6.88
CA TRP A 81 6.77 -8.66 -5.84
C TRP A 81 6.18 -9.90 -6.53
N ALA A 82 6.79 -11.06 -6.34
CA ALA A 82 6.45 -12.27 -7.09
C ALA A 82 5.05 -12.78 -6.72
N THR A 83 4.18 -12.90 -7.72
CA THR A 83 2.84 -13.52 -7.62
C THR A 83 2.73 -14.75 -8.52
N HIS A 84 3.24 -14.66 -9.77
CA HIS A 84 3.27 -15.74 -10.76
C HIS A 84 4.70 -16.04 -11.18
N GLY A 85 5.16 -17.25 -10.91
CA GLY A 85 6.54 -17.66 -11.11
C GLY A 85 7.50 -17.24 -9.98
N GLU A 86 8.43 -18.10 -9.66
CA GLU A 86 9.41 -17.91 -8.59
C GLU A 86 10.29 -16.66 -8.78
N PRO A 87 10.93 -16.12 -7.72
CA PRO A 87 11.93 -15.08 -7.84
C PRO A 87 13.18 -15.60 -8.58
N ALA A 88 13.17 -15.44 -9.91
CA ALA A 88 14.27 -15.83 -10.79
C ALA A 88 14.42 -14.81 -11.91
N VAL A 89 15.62 -14.63 -12.44
CA VAL A 89 15.91 -13.65 -13.50
C VAL A 89 15.01 -13.85 -14.73
N ARG A 90 14.66 -15.11 -15.06
CA ARG A 90 13.75 -15.40 -16.18
C ARG A 90 12.34 -14.81 -16.00
N ASN A 91 11.91 -14.70 -14.73
CA ASN A 91 10.59 -14.16 -14.33
C ASN A 91 10.63 -12.68 -13.98
N ALA A 92 11.83 -12.05 -13.96
CA ALA A 92 11.98 -10.62 -13.71
C ALA A 92 11.53 -9.78 -14.93
N HIS A 93 10.86 -8.67 -14.68
CA HIS A 93 10.51 -7.68 -15.71
C HIS A 93 11.72 -6.77 -16.05
N PRO A 94 11.74 -6.18 -17.24
CA PRO A 94 10.83 -6.28 -18.37
C PRO A 94 10.93 -7.64 -19.13
N HIS A 95 9.77 -8.11 -19.65
CA HIS A 95 9.73 -9.23 -20.57
C HIS A 95 9.92 -8.78 -22.01
N PHE A 96 10.47 -9.68 -22.83
CA PHE A 96 10.67 -9.46 -24.27
C PHE A 96 9.86 -10.45 -25.10
N SER A 97 9.32 -9.99 -26.25
CA SER A 97 8.83 -10.84 -27.33
C SER A 97 9.79 -10.75 -28.51
N TYR A 98 10.08 -11.89 -29.12
CA TYR A 98 10.95 -11.99 -30.31
C TYR A 98 10.15 -12.28 -31.59
N GLY A 99 8.86 -12.65 -31.46
CA GLY A 99 7.99 -13.10 -32.54
C GLY A 99 7.82 -14.62 -32.61
N PRO A 100 6.93 -15.11 -33.47
CA PRO A 100 6.66 -16.54 -33.64
C PRO A 100 7.92 -17.30 -34.07
N GLY A 101 8.20 -18.42 -33.38
CA GLY A 101 9.36 -19.29 -33.66
C GLY A 101 10.72 -18.74 -33.20
N GLU A 102 10.75 -17.56 -32.59
CA GLU A 102 11.99 -16.89 -32.20
C GLU A 102 12.16 -16.85 -30.70
N THR A 103 13.41 -16.92 -30.24
CA THR A 103 13.78 -16.83 -28.82
C THR A 103 15.04 -15.96 -28.65
N VAL A 104 15.50 -15.78 -27.44
CA VAL A 104 16.78 -15.10 -27.16
C VAL A 104 17.96 -15.79 -27.89
N ASP A 105 17.91 -17.11 -28.06
CA ASP A 105 18.96 -17.90 -28.70
C ASP A 105 18.93 -17.84 -30.23
N SER A 106 17.88 -17.27 -30.82
CA SER A 106 17.75 -17.12 -32.27
C SER A 106 18.70 -16.08 -32.88
N GLY A 107 19.38 -15.27 -32.03
CA GLY A 107 20.25 -14.19 -32.47
C GLY A 107 19.52 -12.98 -33.07
N LYS A 108 18.18 -12.98 -33.06
CA LYS A 108 17.36 -11.84 -33.51
C LYS A 108 17.12 -10.86 -32.37
N PRO A 109 17.00 -9.55 -32.68
CA PRO A 109 16.67 -8.57 -31.66
C PRO A 109 15.22 -8.74 -31.18
N PRO A 110 14.93 -8.46 -29.90
CA PRO A 110 13.56 -8.46 -29.39
C PRO A 110 12.71 -7.39 -30.09
N ARG A 111 11.43 -7.71 -30.28
CA ARG A 111 10.46 -6.83 -30.96
C ARG A 111 9.72 -5.93 -29.99
N VAL A 112 9.26 -6.50 -28.87
CA VAL A 112 8.48 -5.80 -27.83
C VAL A 112 9.17 -5.95 -26.49
N ALA A 113 9.15 -4.88 -25.69
CA ALA A 113 9.49 -4.87 -24.26
C ALA A 113 8.27 -4.45 -23.45
N LEU A 114 7.97 -5.14 -22.34
CA LEU A 114 6.79 -4.87 -21.53
C LEU A 114 7.05 -5.09 -20.04
N VAL A 115 6.49 -4.18 -19.22
CA VAL A 115 6.38 -4.32 -17.77
C VAL A 115 4.91 -4.30 -17.35
N HIS A 116 4.57 -4.97 -16.24
CA HIS A 116 3.20 -5.18 -15.81
C HIS A 116 3.09 -5.22 -14.29
N ASN A 117 2.11 -4.50 -13.76
CA ASN A 117 1.60 -4.61 -12.39
C ASN A 117 0.18 -5.16 -12.44
N GLY A 118 -0.10 -6.22 -11.73
CA GLY A 118 -1.41 -6.84 -11.67
C GLY A 118 -1.39 -8.34 -11.93
N ILE A 119 -2.54 -8.88 -12.26
CA ILE A 119 -2.73 -10.31 -12.58
C ILE A 119 -3.74 -10.41 -13.72
N ILE A 120 -3.38 -11.18 -14.76
CA ILE A 120 -4.28 -11.51 -15.86
C ILE A 120 -4.88 -12.88 -15.62
N GLU A 121 -6.17 -12.93 -15.32
CA GLU A 121 -6.90 -14.13 -14.91
C GLU A 121 -7.03 -15.16 -16.04
N ASN A 122 -7.15 -14.72 -17.30
CA ASN A 122 -7.27 -15.58 -18.48
C ASN A 122 -5.92 -15.88 -19.16
N TYR A 123 -4.79 -15.71 -18.47
CA TYR A 123 -3.45 -15.85 -19.06
C TYR A 123 -3.19 -17.27 -19.63
N GLU A 124 -3.70 -18.33 -19.04
CA GLU A 124 -3.49 -19.70 -19.49
C GLU A 124 -4.15 -19.95 -20.86
N GLN A 125 -5.37 -19.43 -21.06
CA GLN A 125 -6.05 -19.50 -22.35
C GLN A 125 -5.25 -18.76 -23.42
N LEU A 126 -4.89 -17.50 -23.15
CA LEU A 126 -4.11 -16.67 -24.08
C LEU A 126 -2.74 -17.29 -24.39
N ARG A 127 -2.09 -17.90 -23.40
CA ARG A 127 -0.81 -18.62 -23.57
C ARG A 127 -0.96 -19.76 -24.56
N THR A 128 -2.01 -20.57 -24.42
CA THR A 128 -2.29 -21.69 -25.33
C THR A 128 -2.52 -21.20 -26.75
N GLU A 129 -3.28 -20.13 -26.94
CA GLU A 129 -3.55 -19.53 -28.25
C GLU A 129 -2.27 -18.97 -28.91
N LEU A 130 -1.39 -18.32 -28.13
CA LEU A 130 -0.12 -17.78 -28.59
C LEU A 130 0.89 -18.89 -28.92
N GLN A 131 0.91 -19.97 -28.15
CA GLN A 131 1.73 -21.15 -28.47
C GLN A 131 1.28 -21.78 -29.79
N ALA A 132 -0.03 -21.87 -30.07
CA ALA A 132 -0.55 -22.33 -31.36
C ALA A 132 -0.15 -21.40 -32.51
N LYS A 133 0.10 -20.12 -32.26
CA LYS A 133 0.66 -19.16 -33.22
C LYS A 133 2.21 -19.22 -33.32
N GLY A 134 2.85 -20.13 -32.59
CA GLY A 134 4.29 -20.35 -32.62
C GLY A 134 5.11 -19.54 -31.63
N TYR A 135 4.49 -18.81 -30.70
CA TYR A 135 5.24 -18.08 -29.64
C TYR A 135 5.85 -19.05 -28.64
N VAL A 136 7.11 -18.80 -28.27
CA VAL A 136 7.86 -19.61 -27.30
C VAL A 136 7.99 -18.84 -26.00
N PHE A 137 7.60 -19.45 -24.89
CA PHE A 137 7.62 -18.84 -23.57
C PHE A 137 8.88 -19.23 -22.78
N ALA A 138 9.59 -18.24 -22.29
CA ALA A 138 10.79 -18.41 -21.47
C ALA A 138 10.52 -18.25 -19.98
N SER A 139 9.41 -17.65 -19.59
CA SER A 139 9.02 -17.39 -18.20
C SER A 139 7.73 -18.11 -17.79
N GLN A 140 7.45 -18.05 -16.50
CA GLN A 140 6.24 -18.58 -15.88
C GLN A 140 5.20 -17.48 -15.62
N THR A 141 5.46 -16.25 -16.07
CA THR A 141 4.64 -15.09 -15.75
C THR A 141 3.49 -14.90 -16.73
N ASP A 142 2.39 -14.35 -16.23
CA ASP A 142 1.28 -13.83 -17.03
C ASP A 142 1.71 -12.61 -17.88
N THR A 143 2.71 -11.89 -17.43
CA THR A 143 3.27 -10.73 -18.14
C THR A 143 3.87 -11.07 -19.50
N GLU A 144 4.57 -12.20 -19.63
CA GLU A 144 5.10 -12.63 -20.94
C GLU A 144 3.99 -12.92 -21.93
N VAL A 145 2.82 -13.39 -21.45
CA VAL A 145 1.62 -13.57 -22.25
C VAL A 145 1.16 -12.24 -22.85
N ILE A 146 1.09 -11.18 -22.03
CA ILE A 146 0.73 -9.84 -22.53
C ILE A 146 1.75 -9.36 -23.55
N CYS A 147 3.04 -9.58 -23.31
CA CYS A 147 4.13 -9.15 -24.20
C CYS A 147 3.99 -9.80 -25.60
N HIS A 148 3.75 -11.11 -25.65
CA HIS A 148 3.52 -11.83 -26.90
C HIS A 148 2.19 -11.45 -27.55
N LEU A 149 1.15 -11.18 -26.76
CA LEU A 149 -0.15 -10.75 -27.27
C LEU A 149 -0.04 -9.40 -27.99
N VAL A 150 0.65 -8.41 -27.40
CA VAL A 150 0.90 -7.12 -28.05
C VAL A 150 1.70 -7.31 -29.34
N ASP A 151 2.77 -8.11 -29.33
CA ASP A 151 3.55 -8.41 -30.53
C ASP A 151 2.71 -9.05 -31.64
N SER A 152 1.80 -9.96 -31.27
CA SER A 152 0.92 -10.64 -32.24
C SER A 152 -0.09 -9.71 -32.94
N HIS A 153 -0.38 -8.56 -32.35
CA HIS A 153 -1.27 -7.53 -32.87
C HIS A 153 -0.55 -6.35 -33.51
N TYR A 154 0.80 -6.31 -33.41
CA TYR A 154 1.55 -5.21 -33.97
C TYR A 154 1.52 -5.23 -35.52
N ASN A 155 1.03 -4.16 -36.09
CA ASN A 155 0.93 -3.95 -37.55
C ASN A 155 1.39 -2.52 -37.93
N GLY A 156 2.54 -2.09 -37.37
CA GLY A 156 3.12 -0.79 -37.68
C GLY A 156 2.74 0.36 -36.73
N ASP A 157 1.86 0.10 -35.74
CA ASP A 157 1.51 1.08 -34.71
C ASP A 157 1.35 0.40 -33.34
N LEU A 158 2.17 0.83 -32.36
CA LEU A 158 2.20 0.24 -31.02
C LEU A 158 0.93 0.57 -30.22
N PHE A 159 0.36 1.78 -30.40
CA PHE A 159 -0.84 2.17 -29.70
C PHE A 159 -2.03 1.30 -30.09
N ASP A 160 -2.22 1.03 -31.38
CA ASP A 160 -3.27 0.16 -31.89
C ASP A 160 -3.06 -1.30 -31.45
N ALA A 161 -1.80 -1.77 -31.41
CA ALA A 161 -1.47 -3.09 -30.91
C ALA A 161 -1.84 -3.26 -29.43
N VAL A 162 -1.48 -2.32 -28.59
CA VAL A 162 -1.84 -2.33 -27.16
C VAL A 162 -3.35 -2.17 -26.97
N LYS A 163 -4.02 -1.31 -27.75
CA LYS A 163 -5.47 -1.14 -27.74
C LYS A 163 -6.19 -2.45 -28.06
N THR A 164 -5.72 -3.19 -29.03
CA THR A 164 -6.30 -4.50 -29.45
C THR A 164 -6.01 -5.59 -28.41
N ALA A 165 -4.78 -5.64 -27.88
CA ALA A 165 -4.39 -6.60 -26.87
C ALA A 165 -5.20 -6.43 -25.59
N ARG A 166 -5.35 -5.20 -25.07
CA ARG A 166 -6.07 -4.93 -23.80
C ARG A 166 -7.52 -5.39 -23.82
N ALA A 167 -8.17 -5.39 -25.00
CA ALA A 167 -9.56 -5.82 -25.13
C ALA A 167 -9.74 -7.34 -24.87
N GLN A 168 -8.65 -8.10 -24.86
CA GLN A 168 -8.64 -9.55 -24.62
C GLN A 168 -8.17 -9.90 -23.19
N LEU A 169 -7.69 -8.92 -22.43
CA LEU A 169 -7.20 -9.14 -21.07
C LEU A 169 -8.35 -9.11 -20.05
N HIS A 170 -8.42 -10.13 -19.22
CA HIS A 170 -9.32 -10.18 -18.07
C HIS A 170 -8.49 -10.10 -16.79
N GLY A 171 -8.87 -9.23 -15.86
CA GLY A 171 -8.16 -9.03 -14.60
C GLY A 171 -7.65 -7.59 -14.44
N ALA A 172 -6.80 -7.37 -13.43
CA ALA A 172 -6.24 -6.06 -13.15
C ALA A 172 -4.84 -5.92 -13.75
N TYR A 173 -4.59 -4.79 -14.42
CA TYR A 173 -3.27 -4.49 -14.99
C TYR A 173 -2.96 -2.99 -15.03
N ALA A 174 -1.69 -2.67 -14.91
CA ALA A 174 -1.06 -1.47 -15.42
C ALA A 174 0.17 -1.92 -16.21
N ILE A 175 0.31 -1.49 -17.46
CA ILE A 175 1.41 -1.87 -18.34
C ILE A 175 2.11 -0.65 -18.92
N ALA A 176 3.41 -0.81 -19.22
CA ALA A 176 4.16 0.10 -20.08
C ALA A 176 4.92 -0.74 -21.12
N VAL A 177 4.84 -0.31 -22.37
CA VAL A 177 5.23 -1.10 -23.56
C VAL A 177 6.07 -0.27 -24.50
N MET A 178 7.10 -0.91 -25.10
CA MET A 178 7.92 -0.36 -26.18
C MET A 178 8.02 -1.36 -27.33
N HIS A 179 8.21 -0.85 -28.56
CA HIS A 179 8.45 -1.67 -29.75
C HIS A 179 9.73 -1.24 -30.46
N LYS A 180 10.52 -2.19 -30.97
CA LYS A 180 11.85 -1.94 -31.60
C LYS A 180 11.82 -0.95 -32.77
N ASP A 181 10.71 -0.91 -33.51
CA ASP A 181 10.57 -0.05 -34.71
C ASP A 181 10.06 1.36 -34.35
N GLU A 182 9.76 1.63 -33.06
CA GLU A 182 9.27 2.92 -32.56
C GLU A 182 10.14 3.42 -31.40
N PRO A 183 11.41 3.81 -31.64
CA PRO A 183 12.43 4.00 -30.61
C PRO A 183 12.19 5.17 -29.66
N HIS A 184 11.23 6.05 -29.95
CA HIS A 184 10.94 7.24 -29.13
C HIS A 184 9.51 7.20 -28.58
N ARG A 185 8.95 6.00 -28.36
CA ARG A 185 7.57 5.83 -27.96
C ARG A 185 7.45 4.86 -26.76
N VAL A 186 6.62 5.25 -25.80
CA VAL A 186 6.17 4.37 -24.72
C VAL A 186 4.66 4.44 -24.66
N VAL A 187 3.99 3.30 -24.72
CA VAL A 187 2.53 3.20 -24.60
C VAL A 187 2.20 2.57 -23.24
N GLY A 188 1.28 3.19 -22.51
CA GLY A 188 0.77 2.69 -21.24
C GLY A 188 -0.72 2.39 -21.31
N ALA A 189 -1.17 1.42 -20.51
CA ALA A 189 -2.58 1.12 -20.31
C ALA A 189 -2.84 0.72 -18.86
N ARG A 190 -4.04 1.02 -18.36
CA ARG A 190 -4.43 0.58 -17.02
C ARG A 190 -5.87 0.05 -16.98
N ALA A 191 -6.09 -0.94 -16.15
CA ALA A 191 -7.38 -1.37 -15.63
C ALA A 191 -7.16 -2.03 -14.25
N GLY A 192 -7.83 -1.56 -13.22
CA GLY A 192 -7.70 -2.09 -11.85
C GLY A 192 -6.41 -1.72 -11.12
N SER A 193 -5.27 -1.61 -11.80
CA SER A 193 -3.98 -1.21 -11.20
C SER A 193 -3.66 0.27 -11.47
N PRO A 194 -3.02 1.00 -10.53
CA PRO A 194 -2.73 2.42 -10.70
C PRO A 194 -1.65 2.68 -11.76
N LEU A 195 -1.85 3.76 -12.54
CA LEU A 195 -0.86 4.31 -13.44
C LEU A 195 -1.09 5.83 -13.57
N VAL A 196 -0.03 6.61 -13.49
CA VAL A 196 -0.05 8.06 -13.63
C VAL A 196 0.90 8.50 -14.73
N LEU A 197 0.59 9.65 -15.34
CA LEU A 197 1.45 10.32 -16.31
C LEU A 197 2.10 11.53 -15.66
N GLY A 198 3.42 11.60 -15.65
CA GLY A 198 4.21 12.77 -15.28
C GLY A 198 4.51 13.63 -16.49
N VAL A 199 4.29 14.93 -16.39
CA VAL A 199 4.58 15.93 -17.43
C VAL A 199 5.81 16.73 -17.04
N GLY A 200 6.87 16.69 -17.84
CA GLY A 200 8.08 17.50 -17.61
C GLY A 200 7.79 19.01 -17.75
N ARG A 201 8.60 19.85 -17.10
CA ARG A 201 8.33 21.28 -16.96
C ARG A 201 8.18 22.05 -18.29
N ASP A 202 8.88 21.61 -19.31
CA ASP A 202 8.89 22.23 -20.65
C ASP A 202 8.14 21.38 -21.71
N ASN A 203 7.40 20.37 -21.29
CA ASN A 203 6.75 19.37 -22.14
C ASN A 203 7.72 18.63 -23.09
N SER A 204 9.03 18.60 -22.78
CA SER A 204 10.01 17.83 -23.55
C SER A 204 10.15 16.39 -23.08
N GLU A 205 9.72 16.11 -21.87
CA GLU A 205 9.83 14.81 -21.22
C GLU A 205 8.48 14.37 -20.67
N PHE A 206 8.18 13.08 -20.80
CA PHE A 206 6.97 12.45 -20.24
C PHE A 206 7.32 11.15 -19.54
N PHE A 207 6.60 10.90 -18.45
CA PHE A 207 6.86 9.77 -17.58
C PHE A 207 5.58 8.97 -17.32
N LEU A 208 5.70 7.65 -17.21
CA LEU A 208 4.67 6.79 -16.66
C LEU A 208 5.16 6.24 -15.32
N ALA A 209 4.28 6.17 -14.35
CA ALA A 209 4.63 5.55 -13.08
C ALA A 209 3.40 4.90 -12.43
N SER A 210 3.62 3.84 -11.69
CA SER A 210 2.56 3.25 -10.87
C SER A 210 2.22 4.09 -9.64
N ASP A 211 3.08 5.09 -9.33
CA ASP A 211 2.89 6.07 -8.26
C ASP A 211 3.64 7.35 -8.61
N ALA A 212 3.03 8.51 -8.32
CA ALA A 212 3.65 9.82 -8.55
C ALA A 212 5.02 9.98 -7.85
N MET A 213 5.24 9.24 -6.77
CA MET A 213 6.52 9.23 -6.04
C MET A 213 7.71 8.77 -6.87
N ALA A 214 7.51 7.88 -7.83
CA ALA A 214 8.60 7.40 -8.69
C ALA A 214 9.25 8.55 -9.47
N VAL A 215 8.46 9.55 -9.84
CA VAL A 215 8.91 10.72 -10.62
C VAL A 215 9.13 11.98 -9.76
N ALA A 216 9.02 11.85 -8.44
CA ALA A 216 9.34 12.95 -7.52
C ALA A 216 10.78 13.46 -7.73
N GLY A 217 10.97 14.77 -7.74
CA GLY A 217 12.27 15.40 -8.04
C GLY A 217 12.59 15.52 -9.55
N VAL A 218 11.80 14.87 -10.43
CA VAL A 218 11.87 15.05 -11.89
C VAL A 218 10.73 15.95 -12.36
N THR A 219 9.50 15.66 -11.92
CA THR A 219 8.34 16.50 -12.16
C THR A 219 7.39 16.47 -10.96
N ASP A 220 6.67 17.58 -10.77
CA ASP A 220 5.54 17.73 -9.84
C ASP A 220 4.19 17.81 -10.57
N GLN A 221 4.20 17.76 -11.91
CA GLN A 221 3.01 17.85 -12.76
C GLN A 221 2.52 16.46 -13.12
N ILE A 222 1.40 16.05 -12.54
CA ILE A 222 0.87 14.68 -12.65
C ILE A 222 -0.54 14.69 -13.25
N VAL A 223 -0.76 13.83 -14.23
CA VAL A 223 -2.08 13.47 -14.76
C VAL A 223 -2.45 12.09 -14.24
N TYR A 224 -3.56 12.00 -13.53
CA TYR A 224 -4.08 10.72 -13.04
C TYR A 224 -4.91 10.06 -14.15
N LEU A 225 -4.47 8.89 -14.57
CA LEU A 225 -5.22 8.08 -15.55
C LEU A 225 -6.42 7.42 -14.87
N GLU A 226 -7.53 7.34 -15.58
CA GLU A 226 -8.74 6.67 -15.11
C GLU A 226 -8.83 5.23 -15.61
N GLU A 227 -9.84 4.52 -15.13
CA GLU A 227 -10.09 3.12 -15.45
C GLU A 227 -10.28 2.89 -16.95
N GLY A 228 -9.42 2.06 -17.52
CA GLY A 228 -9.42 1.73 -18.94
C GLY A 228 -8.72 2.77 -19.82
N ASP A 229 -8.05 3.78 -19.26
CA ASP A 229 -7.26 4.73 -20.05
C ASP A 229 -6.06 4.04 -20.72
N LEU A 230 -5.79 4.47 -21.94
CA LEU A 230 -4.62 4.15 -22.75
C LEU A 230 -3.86 5.45 -23.00
N VAL A 231 -2.57 5.48 -22.76
CA VAL A 231 -1.72 6.67 -22.90
C VAL A 231 -0.56 6.40 -23.84
N ASP A 232 -0.27 7.36 -24.67
CA ASP A 232 0.83 7.33 -25.63
C ASP A 232 1.80 8.47 -25.35
N LEU A 233 3.06 8.16 -25.09
CA LEU A 233 4.13 9.10 -24.87
C LEU A 233 5.06 9.14 -26.06
N GLN A 234 5.30 10.34 -26.58
CA GLN A 234 6.28 10.63 -27.62
C GLN A 234 7.06 11.91 -27.28
N PRO A 235 8.20 12.18 -27.90
CA PRO A 235 8.92 13.45 -27.67
C PRO A 235 8.02 14.65 -27.98
N GLY A 236 7.89 15.56 -26.99
CA GLY A 236 7.14 16.80 -27.13
C GLY A 236 5.62 16.67 -27.09
N ARG A 237 5.06 15.47 -26.95
CA ARG A 237 3.59 15.26 -26.86
C ARG A 237 3.20 13.98 -26.16
N TYR A 238 2.02 14.00 -25.58
CA TYR A 238 1.29 12.81 -25.14
C TYR A 238 -0.17 12.92 -25.54
N TRP A 239 -0.86 11.79 -25.60
CA TRP A 239 -2.33 11.76 -25.65
C TRP A 239 -2.89 10.56 -24.90
N ILE A 240 -4.13 10.72 -24.50
CA ILE A 240 -4.86 9.71 -23.74
C ILE A 240 -6.11 9.32 -24.54
N ALA A 241 -6.43 8.04 -24.57
CA ALA A 241 -7.72 7.54 -25.01
C ALA A 241 -8.42 6.83 -23.86
N ASP A 242 -9.72 7.01 -23.75
CA ASP A 242 -10.55 6.36 -22.74
C ASP A 242 -10.77 4.86 -23.01
N LYS A 243 -11.54 4.22 -22.13
CA LYS A 243 -11.89 2.79 -22.29
C LYS A 243 -12.60 2.44 -23.60
N THR A 244 -13.29 3.41 -24.22
CA THR A 244 -13.99 3.24 -25.50
C THR A 244 -13.08 3.51 -26.70
N GLY A 245 -11.88 4.04 -26.47
CA GLY A 245 -10.89 4.39 -27.49
C GLY A 245 -11.05 5.80 -28.05
N HIS A 246 -11.89 6.65 -27.46
CA HIS A 246 -11.99 8.05 -27.82
C HIS A 246 -10.88 8.88 -27.17
N ALA A 247 -10.39 9.89 -27.91
CA ALA A 247 -9.41 10.81 -27.38
C ALA A 247 -9.98 11.61 -26.18
N VAL A 248 -9.21 11.66 -25.11
CA VAL A 248 -9.56 12.39 -23.88
C VAL A 248 -9.03 13.81 -23.97
N LEU A 249 -9.88 14.79 -23.71
CA LEU A 249 -9.48 16.20 -23.69
C LEU A 249 -8.70 16.54 -22.41
N PRO A 250 -7.77 17.53 -22.45
CA PRO A 250 -6.96 17.90 -21.28
C PRO A 250 -7.79 18.27 -20.04
N GLU A 251 -8.98 18.86 -20.24
CA GLU A 251 -9.89 19.24 -19.16
C GLU A 251 -10.50 18.03 -18.44
N GLN A 252 -10.59 16.87 -19.11
CA GLN A 252 -11.12 15.63 -18.55
C GLN A 252 -10.05 14.87 -17.74
N ARG A 253 -8.76 15.14 -18.00
CA ARG A 253 -7.60 14.61 -17.26
C ARG A 253 -6.65 15.77 -16.96
N PRO A 254 -7.02 16.68 -16.03
CA PRO A 254 -6.22 17.87 -15.76
C PRO A 254 -4.88 17.52 -15.12
N VAL A 255 -3.85 18.27 -15.48
CA VAL A 255 -2.56 18.22 -14.79
C VAL A 255 -2.74 18.77 -13.38
N LYS A 256 -2.33 17.99 -12.37
CA LYS A 256 -2.33 18.39 -10.96
C LYS A 256 -0.90 18.55 -10.45
N THR A 257 -0.65 19.62 -9.71
CA THR A 257 0.65 19.80 -9.04
C THR A 257 0.68 18.99 -7.76
N VAL A 258 1.64 18.07 -7.65
CA VAL A 258 1.83 17.21 -6.48
C VAL A 258 3.15 17.58 -5.80
N HIS A 259 3.09 18.30 -4.70
CA HIS A 259 4.28 18.69 -3.94
C HIS A 259 4.85 17.49 -3.17
N ALA A 260 5.80 16.79 -3.77
CA ALA A 260 6.59 15.79 -3.07
C ALA A 260 7.82 16.48 -2.42
N HIS A 261 7.87 16.48 -1.09
CA HIS A 261 9.03 17.01 -0.37
C HIS A 261 10.23 16.07 -0.56
N SER A 262 11.25 16.50 -1.29
CA SER A 262 12.46 15.70 -1.56
C SER A 262 13.18 15.23 -0.28
N GLY A 263 13.12 16.01 0.80
CA GLY A 263 13.71 15.62 2.10
C GLY A 263 13.00 14.46 2.82
N ALA A 264 11.77 14.12 2.43
CA ALA A 264 11.05 12.98 3.02
C ALA A 264 11.66 11.62 2.61
N VAL A 265 12.40 11.57 1.50
CA VAL A 265 13.06 10.38 0.96
C VAL A 265 14.43 10.12 1.60
N GLU A 266 15.01 11.09 2.30
CA GLU A 266 16.31 10.90 2.96
C GLU A 266 16.18 10.03 4.21
N LEU A 267 17.04 9.01 4.33
CA LEU A 267 17.03 8.08 5.46
C LEU A 267 17.44 8.77 6.78
N GLY A 268 18.26 9.83 6.69
CA GLY A 268 18.79 10.55 7.85
C GLY A 268 19.68 9.65 8.74
N PRO A 269 19.59 9.76 10.07
CA PRO A 269 20.42 8.99 11.00
C PRO A 269 19.97 7.53 11.19
N TYR A 270 18.87 7.11 10.58
CA TYR A 270 18.26 5.81 10.79
C TYR A 270 18.88 4.74 9.87
N ARG A 271 18.86 3.49 10.30
CA ARG A 271 19.36 2.35 9.51
C ARG A 271 18.39 1.92 8.41
N HIS A 272 17.08 2.08 8.65
CA HIS A 272 16.00 1.62 7.79
C HIS A 272 14.88 2.64 7.75
N TYR A 273 14.15 2.72 6.64
CA TYR A 273 12.97 3.60 6.52
C TYR A 273 11.92 3.29 7.57
N MET A 274 11.63 2.01 7.83
CA MET A 274 10.68 1.64 8.88
C MET A 274 11.09 2.19 10.25
N GLN A 275 12.38 2.11 10.63
CA GLN A 275 12.86 2.72 11.88
C GLN A 275 12.61 4.23 11.88
N LYS A 276 12.96 4.93 10.80
CA LYS A 276 12.68 6.36 10.65
C LYS A 276 11.19 6.65 10.86
N GLU A 277 10.33 5.89 10.23
CA GLU A 277 8.87 6.06 10.25
C GLU A 277 8.26 5.75 11.62
N ILE A 278 8.83 4.80 12.37
CA ILE A 278 8.48 4.57 13.77
C ILE A 278 8.76 5.83 14.61
N PHE A 279 9.94 6.46 14.43
CA PHE A 279 10.30 7.68 15.16
C PHE A 279 9.62 8.95 14.64
N GLU A 280 9.05 8.92 13.44
CA GLU A 280 8.23 10.02 12.89
C GLU A 280 6.79 10.04 13.44
N GLN A 281 6.32 9.02 14.12
CA GLN A 281 4.94 8.91 14.59
C GLN A 281 4.47 10.11 15.43
N PRO A 282 5.25 10.68 16.36
CA PRO A 282 4.83 11.87 17.11
C PRO A 282 4.51 13.06 16.20
N ARG A 283 5.36 13.29 15.19
CA ARG A 283 5.14 14.33 14.20
C ARG A 283 3.93 14.01 13.31
N ALA A 284 3.85 12.78 12.79
CA ALA A 284 2.76 12.36 11.93
C ALA A 284 1.38 12.49 12.60
N ILE A 285 1.29 12.17 13.88
CA ILE A 285 0.06 12.39 14.67
C ILE A 285 -0.21 13.89 14.85
N GLY A 286 0.82 14.71 15.12
CA GLY A 286 0.68 16.15 15.18
C GLY A 286 0.14 16.74 13.89
N ASP A 287 0.70 16.35 12.74
CA ASP A 287 0.28 16.79 11.42
C ASP A 287 -1.16 16.30 11.08
N THR A 288 -1.52 15.08 11.52
CA THR A 288 -2.88 14.51 11.36
C THR A 288 -3.92 15.33 12.12
N LEU A 289 -3.57 15.81 13.32
CA LEU A 289 -4.46 16.54 14.21
C LEU A 289 -4.36 18.06 14.06
N GLU A 290 -3.52 18.54 13.12
CA GLU A 290 -3.30 19.97 12.92
C GLU A 290 -4.60 20.71 12.59
N GLY A 291 -4.83 21.84 13.25
CA GLY A 291 -5.99 22.71 13.05
C GLY A 291 -7.30 22.21 13.67
N ILE A 292 -7.30 21.06 14.37
CA ILE A 292 -8.50 20.58 15.05
C ILE A 292 -8.69 21.32 16.37
N VAL A 293 -9.65 22.23 16.39
CA VAL A 293 -10.02 23.05 17.57
C VAL A 293 -11.19 22.43 18.32
N ASN A 294 -12.16 21.90 17.59
CA ASN A 294 -13.37 21.24 18.06
C ASN A 294 -13.70 20.02 17.21
N ILE A 295 -14.51 19.13 17.71
CA ILE A 295 -15.04 18.01 16.94
C ILE A 295 -16.23 18.50 16.11
N ALA A 296 -16.20 18.26 14.81
CA ALA A 296 -17.26 18.66 13.92
C ALA A 296 -17.34 17.72 12.70
N PRO A 297 -18.53 17.42 12.17
CA PRO A 297 -18.67 16.62 10.95
C PRO A 297 -17.89 17.19 9.76
N GLU A 298 -17.76 18.51 9.67
CA GLU A 298 -17.07 19.24 8.60
C GLU A 298 -15.60 18.86 8.43
N LEU A 299 -14.98 18.25 9.43
CA LEU A 299 -13.63 17.66 9.32
C LEU A 299 -13.54 16.60 8.22
N PHE A 300 -14.67 16.04 7.81
CA PHE A 300 -14.79 14.95 6.85
C PHE A 300 -15.44 15.39 5.53
N ASP A 301 -15.66 16.68 5.31
CA ASP A 301 -16.30 17.18 4.09
C ASP A 301 -15.48 16.80 2.84
N GLY A 302 -16.20 16.44 1.77
CA GLY A 302 -15.62 16.06 0.50
C GLY A 302 -15.22 17.26 -0.38
N ALA A 303 -14.34 17.00 -1.35
CA ALA A 303 -13.82 18.03 -2.26
C ALA A 303 -14.88 18.72 -3.14
N GLU A 304 -16.04 18.10 -3.36
CA GLU A 304 -17.15 18.62 -4.19
C GLU A 304 -18.26 19.29 -3.36
N GLY A 305 -17.98 19.66 -2.09
CA GLY A 305 -18.94 20.29 -1.21
C GLY A 305 -19.99 19.33 -0.63
N ALA A 306 -19.71 18.03 -0.62
CA ALA A 306 -20.50 17.05 0.10
C ALA A 306 -20.38 17.29 1.60
N ALA A 307 -21.49 17.66 2.25
CA ALA A 307 -21.52 18.00 3.66
C ALA A 307 -21.66 16.73 4.53
N ALA A 308 -20.63 16.43 5.31
CA ALA A 308 -20.58 15.26 6.19
C ALA A 308 -21.72 15.25 7.22
N TRP A 309 -22.14 16.41 7.75
CA TRP A 309 -23.22 16.50 8.72
C TRP A 309 -24.55 15.90 8.22
N ARG A 310 -24.85 16.02 6.91
CA ARG A 310 -26.06 15.40 6.32
C ARG A 310 -25.96 13.89 6.34
N VAL A 311 -24.82 13.36 5.85
CA VAL A 311 -24.57 11.92 5.81
C VAL A 311 -24.61 11.33 7.22
N PHE A 312 -23.93 11.95 8.18
CA PHE A 312 -23.86 11.45 9.56
C PHE A 312 -25.22 11.42 10.26
N ASN A 313 -26.11 12.33 9.92
CA ASN A 313 -27.48 12.30 10.43
C ASN A 313 -28.36 11.20 9.80
N GLU A 314 -28.13 10.88 8.52
CA GLU A 314 -28.93 9.90 7.77
C GLU A 314 -28.55 8.46 8.04
N ILE A 315 -27.29 8.16 8.34
CA ILE A 315 -26.79 6.80 8.52
C ILE A 315 -27.19 6.21 9.87
N ASP A 316 -27.34 4.88 9.93
CA ASP A 316 -27.64 4.13 11.14
C ASP A 316 -26.63 3.01 11.45
N ASN A 317 -25.69 2.74 10.57
CA ASN A 317 -24.62 1.79 10.76
C ASN A 317 -23.37 2.16 9.93
N VAL A 318 -22.24 1.54 10.25
CA VAL A 318 -20.96 1.71 9.57
C VAL A 318 -20.47 0.37 9.04
N LEU A 319 -19.99 0.36 7.80
CA LEU A 319 -19.26 -0.75 7.20
C LEU A 319 -17.84 -0.29 6.85
N ILE A 320 -16.83 -0.86 7.48
CA ILE A 320 -15.43 -0.56 7.18
C ILE A 320 -14.89 -1.63 6.23
N LEU A 321 -14.26 -1.19 5.12
CA LEU A 321 -13.67 -2.03 4.10
C LEU A 321 -12.18 -1.70 3.95
N ALA A 322 -11.30 -2.66 4.25
CA ALA A 322 -9.86 -2.46 4.18
C ALA A 322 -9.09 -3.79 4.04
N CYS A 323 -7.79 -3.71 3.82
CA CYS A 323 -6.87 -4.85 3.77
C CYS A 323 -5.71 -4.66 4.75
N GLY A 324 -5.14 -5.78 5.27
CA GLY A 324 -3.91 -5.80 6.07
C GLY A 324 -3.96 -4.87 7.30
N THR A 325 -2.91 -4.10 7.48
CA THR A 325 -2.78 -3.10 8.56
C THR A 325 -3.99 -2.17 8.67
N SER A 326 -4.50 -1.66 7.54
CA SER A 326 -5.69 -0.81 7.52
C SER A 326 -6.97 -1.55 7.98
N TYR A 327 -7.09 -2.85 7.71
CA TYR A 327 -8.19 -3.66 8.24
C TYR A 327 -8.11 -3.75 9.78
N TYR A 328 -6.91 -3.90 10.35
CA TYR A 328 -6.75 -3.96 11.80
C TYR A 328 -7.06 -2.61 12.49
N SER A 329 -6.75 -1.49 11.83
CA SER A 329 -7.18 -0.17 12.33
C SER A 329 -8.70 -0.05 12.38
N GLY A 330 -9.39 -0.57 11.36
CA GLY A 330 -10.86 -0.68 11.33
C GLY A 330 -11.43 -1.56 12.44
N CYS A 331 -10.79 -2.71 12.69
CA CYS A 331 -11.18 -3.61 13.79
C CYS A 331 -11.08 -2.93 15.17
N THR A 332 -10.08 -2.07 15.38
CA THR A 332 -9.98 -1.25 16.59
C THR A 332 -11.10 -0.22 16.65
N ALA A 333 -11.34 0.50 15.54
CA ALA A 333 -12.36 1.54 15.46
C ALA A 333 -13.78 1.03 15.71
N LYS A 334 -14.07 -0.24 15.37
CA LYS A 334 -15.35 -0.88 15.70
C LYS A 334 -15.70 -0.74 17.17
N TYR A 335 -14.74 -0.98 18.06
CA TYR A 335 -14.98 -0.85 19.50
C TYR A 335 -15.33 0.59 19.89
N TRP A 336 -14.64 1.58 19.31
CA TRP A 336 -14.93 2.98 19.57
C TRP A 336 -16.29 3.42 19.03
N LEU A 337 -16.61 3.03 17.79
CA LEU A 337 -17.88 3.37 17.15
C LEU A 337 -19.09 2.81 17.93
N GLU A 338 -18.98 1.57 18.41
CA GLU A 338 -20.05 0.96 19.18
C GLU A 338 -20.13 1.49 20.61
N SER A 339 -18.99 1.69 21.32
CA SER A 339 -19.00 2.12 22.73
C SER A 339 -19.17 3.63 22.92
N ILE A 340 -18.62 4.48 22.06
CA ILE A 340 -18.64 5.93 22.19
C ILE A 340 -19.75 6.56 21.36
N ALA A 341 -19.86 6.17 20.07
CA ALA A 341 -20.86 6.73 19.18
C ALA A 341 -22.23 6.00 19.25
N GLY A 342 -22.25 4.78 19.80
CA GLY A 342 -23.47 3.96 19.90
C GLY A 342 -24.01 3.55 18.53
N ILE A 343 -23.14 3.40 17.53
CA ILE A 343 -23.52 3.05 16.17
C ILE A 343 -22.95 1.67 15.80
N PRO A 344 -23.78 0.75 15.28
CA PRO A 344 -23.31 -0.58 14.87
C PRO A 344 -22.23 -0.49 13.79
N CYS A 345 -21.17 -1.30 13.94
CA CYS A 345 -20.07 -1.32 12.98
C CYS A 345 -19.68 -2.74 12.58
N ASN A 346 -19.61 -2.98 11.28
CA ASN A 346 -19.00 -4.17 10.69
C ASN A 346 -17.68 -3.80 10.02
N VAL A 347 -16.70 -4.71 10.12
CA VAL A 347 -15.39 -4.55 9.46
C VAL A 347 -15.15 -5.78 8.63
N GLU A 348 -14.85 -5.60 7.35
CA GLU A 348 -14.64 -6.70 6.43
C GLU A 348 -13.34 -6.53 5.63
N VAL A 349 -12.70 -7.66 5.35
CA VAL A 349 -11.53 -7.71 4.46
C VAL A 349 -12.02 -7.42 3.05
N ALA A 350 -11.48 -6.38 2.44
CA ALA A 350 -11.96 -5.88 1.15
C ALA A 350 -11.79 -6.90 0.02
N SER A 351 -10.73 -7.73 0.03
CA SER A 351 -10.51 -8.79 -0.96
C SER A 351 -11.61 -9.86 -0.96
N GLU A 352 -12.27 -10.07 0.19
CA GLU A 352 -13.38 -11.02 0.32
C GLU A 352 -14.72 -10.35 0.04
N TYR A 353 -14.92 -9.14 0.60
CA TYR A 353 -16.18 -8.41 0.44
C TYR A 353 -16.54 -8.15 -1.02
N ARG A 354 -15.55 -7.86 -1.87
CA ARG A 354 -15.77 -7.55 -3.29
C ARG A 354 -16.42 -8.68 -4.10
N TYR A 355 -16.36 -9.92 -3.62
CA TYR A 355 -16.85 -11.11 -4.34
C TYR A 355 -18.06 -11.75 -3.68
N ARG A 356 -18.29 -11.51 -2.39
CA ARG A 356 -19.38 -12.16 -1.69
C ARG A 356 -20.73 -11.47 -1.93
N THR A 357 -21.81 -12.24 -1.92
CA THR A 357 -23.16 -11.69 -1.82
C THR A 357 -23.36 -11.08 -0.44
N SER A 358 -23.72 -9.81 -0.37
CA SER A 358 -24.03 -9.10 0.86
C SER A 358 -25.45 -8.49 0.79
N VAL A 359 -26.07 -8.31 1.97
CA VAL A 359 -27.36 -7.65 2.08
C VAL A 359 -27.11 -6.14 2.31
N PRO A 360 -27.43 -5.26 1.35
CA PRO A 360 -27.14 -3.84 1.50
C PRO A 360 -28.14 -3.16 2.44
N ASN A 361 -27.65 -2.16 3.20
CA ASN A 361 -28.50 -1.18 3.86
C ASN A 361 -28.14 0.21 3.29
N PRO A 362 -29.07 0.91 2.61
CA PRO A 362 -28.80 2.23 2.02
C PRO A 362 -28.36 3.29 3.03
N LYS A 363 -28.66 3.10 4.33
CA LYS A 363 -28.23 3.99 5.41
C LYS A 363 -26.89 3.62 6.03
N THR A 364 -26.09 2.78 5.33
CA THR A 364 -24.75 2.44 5.76
C THR A 364 -23.75 3.51 5.34
N LEU A 365 -22.92 3.97 6.27
CA LEU A 365 -21.68 4.67 5.93
C LEU A 365 -20.62 3.64 5.59
N VAL A 366 -20.24 3.55 4.32
CA VAL A 366 -19.13 2.73 3.86
C VAL A 366 -17.82 3.51 4.06
N VAL A 367 -16.97 3.03 4.95
CA VAL A 367 -15.68 3.65 5.25
C VAL A 367 -14.56 2.80 4.65
N THR A 368 -13.78 3.38 3.75
CA THR A 368 -12.54 2.76 3.25
C THR A 368 -11.33 3.31 3.99
N ILE A 369 -10.34 2.45 4.24
CA ILE A 369 -9.09 2.85 4.88
C ILE A 369 -7.93 2.40 4.01
N SER A 370 -7.03 3.32 3.66
CA SER A 370 -5.84 2.99 2.88
C SER A 370 -4.75 4.04 3.08
N GLN A 371 -3.50 3.61 3.15
CA GLN A 371 -2.36 4.52 3.14
C GLN A 371 -2.22 5.21 1.77
N SER A 372 -2.18 4.45 0.68
CA SER A 372 -1.98 4.97 -0.68
C SER A 372 -3.27 5.50 -1.33
N GLY A 373 -4.43 5.00 -0.89
CA GLY A 373 -5.71 5.23 -1.57
C GLY A 373 -5.84 4.59 -2.95
N GLU A 374 -4.94 3.65 -3.28
CA GLU A 374 -4.87 2.96 -4.58
C GLU A 374 -4.92 1.43 -4.42
N THR A 375 -5.31 0.92 -3.25
CA THR A 375 -5.40 -0.52 -3.01
C THR A 375 -6.54 -1.12 -3.85
N ALA A 376 -6.19 -1.95 -4.82
CA ALA A 376 -7.13 -2.47 -5.83
C ALA A 376 -8.35 -3.18 -5.22
N ASP A 377 -8.12 -4.07 -4.23
CA ASP A 377 -9.22 -4.77 -3.55
C ASP A 377 -10.16 -3.83 -2.80
N THR A 378 -9.61 -2.81 -2.14
CA THR A 378 -10.42 -1.83 -1.40
C THR A 378 -11.24 -0.94 -2.34
N LEU A 379 -10.66 -0.51 -3.47
CA LEU A 379 -11.39 0.21 -4.52
C LEU A 379 -12.50 -0.64 -5.13
N ALA A 380 -12.23 -1.91 -5.43
CA ALA A 380 -13.23 -2.81 -5.97
C ALA A 380 -14.35 -3.11 -4.97
N ALA A 381 -14.02 -3.26 -3.68
CA ALA A 381 -15.01 -3.42 -2.61
C ALA A 381 -15.90 -2.18 -2.44
N LEU A 382 -15.31 -0.97 -2.52
CA LEU A 382 -16.05 0.30 -2.53
C LEU A 382 -17.06 0.35 -3.69
N ARG A 383 -16.61 0.07 -4.90
CA ARG A 383 -17.45 0.05 -6.11
C ARG A 383 -18.55 -1.01 -6.01
N HIS A 384 -18.23 -2.17 -5.45
CA HIS A 384 -19.22 -3.22 -5.19
C HIS A 384 -20.30 -2.72 -4.22
N ALA A 385 -19.93 -2.11 -3.08
CA ALA A 385 -20.87 -1.52 -2.14
C ALA A 385 -21.76 -0.45 -2.80
N GLN A 386 -21.17 0.44 -3.61
CA GLN A 386 -21.90 1.46 -4.37
C GLN A 386 -22.90 0.83 -5.36
N SER A 387 -22.52 -0.24 -6.06
CA SER A 387 -23.39 -0.96 -7.00
C SER A 387 -24.58 -1.61 -6.32
N LEU A 388 -24.47 -1.92 -5.03
CA LEU A 388 -25.55 -2.43 -4.18
C LEU A 388 -26.44 -1.32 -3.58
N GLY A 389 -26.19 -0.04 -3.90
CA GLY A 389 -27.00 1.10 -3.44
C GLY A 389 -26.51 1.75 -2.15
N MET A 390 -25.34 1.40 -1.62
CA MET A 390 -24.73 2.05 -0.46
C MET A 390 -23.88 3.24 -0.90
N HIS A 391 -24.49 4.42 -0.98
CA HIS A 391 -23.88 5.62 -1.57
C HIS A 391 -23.31 6.61 -0.55
N HIS A 392 -23.44 6.37 0.75
CA HIS A 392 -22.76 7.14 1.78
C HIS A 392 -21.36 6.58 1.96
N THR A 393 -20.37 7.24 1.37
CA THR A 393 -18.98 6.74 1.34
C THR A 393 -18.02 7.76 1.93
N LEU A 394 -17.06 7.26 2.72
CA LEU A 394 -16.01 8.04 3.35
C LEU A 394 -14.68 7.29 3.21
N THR A 395 -13.58 7.99 3.00
CA THR A 395 -12.25 7.40 3.06
C THR A 395 -11.37 8.05 4.13
N ILE A 396 -10.63 7.22 4.88
CA ILE A 396 -9.50 7.65 5.70
C ILE A 396 -8.24 7.31 4.90
N CYS A 397 -7.56 8.32 4.38
CA CYS A 397 -6.47 8.13 3.43
C CYS A 397 -5.32 9.12 3.68
N ASN A 398 -4.10 8.72 3.36
CA ASN A 398 -2.94 9.62 3.48
C ASN A 398 -2.68 10.44 2.21
N VAL A 399 -3.09 9.94 1.03
CA VAL A 399 -2.84 10.59 -0.26
C VAL A 399 -4.10 11.30 -0.75
N ALA A 400 -4.13 12.63 -0.62
CA ALA A 400 -5.29 13.46 -0.93
C ALA A 400 -5.77 13.41 -2.40
N THR A 401 -4.89 13.01 -3.32
CA THR A 401 -5.19 12.94 -4.76
C THR A 401 -5.48 11.53 -5.26
N SER A 402 -5.59 10.56 -4.35
CA SER A 402 -5.78 9.15 -4.68
C SER A 402 -7.16 8.84 -5.27
N ALA A 403 -7.29 7.66 -5.90
CA ALA A 403 -8.55 7.19 -6.46
C ALA A 403 -9.65 7.07 -5.40
N MET A 404 -9.34 6.55 -4.21
CA MET A 404 -10.32 6.45 -3.12
C MET A 404 -10.89 7.79 -2.70
N VAL A 405 -10.04 8.83 -2.61
CA VAL A 405 -10.51 10.19 -2.28
C VAL A 405 -11.41 10.76 -3.38
N ARG A 406 -11.13 10.44 -4.64
CA ARG A 406 -11.99 10.88 -5.78
C ARG A 406 -13.31 10.12 -5.87
N GLU A 407 -13.33 8.84 -5.47
CA GLU A 407 -14.51 7.98 -5.58
C GLU A 407 -15.42 8.02 -4.34
N CYS A 408 -14.90 8.42 -3.19
CA CYS A 408 -15.68 8.63 -1.98
C CYS A 408 -16.29 10.04 -1.93
N LYS A 409 -17.50 10.14 -1.37
CA LYS A 409 -18.17 11.45 -1.15
C LYS A 409 -17.49 12.28 -0.06
N LEU A 410 -16.97 11.62 0.96
CA LEU A 410 -16.35 12.24 2.13
C LEU A 410 -14.92 11.72 2.27
N ALA A 411 -14.02 12.52 2.86
CA ALA A 411 -12.64 12.10 3.04
C ALA A 411 -12.02 12.72 4.29
N TYR A 412 -11.12 11.98 4.93
CA TYR A 412 -10.19 12.51 5.93
C TYR A 412 -8.76 12.18 5.51
N ILE A 413 -7.93 13.21 5.38
CA ILE A 413 -6.53 13.04 4.98
C ILE A 413 -5.66 13.02 6.23
N THR A 414 -4.94 11.92 6.45
CA THR A 414 -4.16 11.71 7.67
C THR A 414 -2.86 12.51 7.73
N ARG A 415 -2.37 13.03 6.60
CA ARG A 415 -1.14 13.84 6.52
C ARG A 415 0.08 13.21 7.20
N ALA A 416 0.13 11.87 7.23
CA ALA A 416 1.24 11.14 7.85
C ALA A 416 2.60 11.37 7.15
N GLY A 417 2.59 12.10 6.04
CA GLY A 417 3.72 12.20 5.15
C GLY A 417 3.93 10.90 4.36
N MET A 418 5.08 10.81 3.69
CA MET A 418 5.44 9.64 2.91
C MET A 418 5.84 8.48 3.83
N GLU A 419 5.33 7.28 3.53
CA GLU A 419 5.74 6.04 4.16
C GLU A 419 6.39 5.15 3.09
N ILE A 420 7.67 4.85 3.25
CA ILE A 420 8.53 4.13 2.31
C ILE A 420 8.78 2.69 2.78
N GLY A 421 8.77 2.47 4.08
CA GLY A 421 8.87 1.14 4.68
C GLY A 421 7.79 0.21 4.15
N VAL A 422 8.17 -1.04 3.78
CA VAL A 422 7.19 -2.04 3.29
C VAL A 422 6.14 -2.33 4.35
N ALA A 423 6.58 -2.51 5.58
CA ALA A 423 5.71 -2.69 6.74
C ALA A 423 5.26 -1.33 7.26
N SER A 424 3.96 -1.07 7.20
CA SER A 424 3.35 0.19 7.64
C SER A 424 3.49 0.41 9.14
N THR A 425 3.77 1.65 9.55
CA THR A 425 3.93 2.06 10.96
C THR A 425 3.17 3.35 11.26
N LYS A 426 3.69 4.51 10.87
CA LYS A 426 3.05 5.81 11.11
C LYS A 426 1.70 5.95 10.43
N ALA A 427 1.50 5.31 9.27
CA ALA A 427 0.19 5.32 8.62
C ALA A 427 -0.86 4.60 9.48
N PHE A 428 -0.52 3.51 10.16
CA PHE A 428 -1.43 2.81 11.07
C PHE A 428 -1.87 3.71 12.24
N THR A 429 -0.93 4.33 12.93
CA THR A 429 -1.26 5.19 14.08
C THR A 429 -2.05 6.43 13.68
N THR A 430 -1.77 7.02 12.51
CA THR A 430 -2.55 8.15 11.98
C THR A 430 -3.93 7.72 11.48
N GLN A 431 -4.09 6.51 10.94
CA GLN A 431 -5.41 5.94 10.63
C GLN A 431 -6.24 5.76 11.91
N LEU A 432 -5.65 5.24 12.98
CA LEU A 432 -6.33 5.14 14.28
C LEU A 432 -6.78 6.51 14.79
N ALA A 433 -5.93 7.54 14.69
CA ALA A 433 -6.30 8.90 15.07
C ALA A 433 -7.46 9.46 14.22
N GLY A 434 -7.43 9.27 12.90
CA GLY A 434 -8.51 9.67 11.99
C GLY A 434 -9.83 8.93 12.26
N LEU A 435 -9.75 7.63 12.57
CA LEU A 435 -10.91 6.80 12.93
C LEU A 435 -11.48 7.19 14.30
N PHE A 436 -10.64 7.58 15.24
CA PHE A 436 -11.09 8.10 16.53
C PHE A 436 -11.82 9.43 16.36
N LEU A 437 -11.30 10.34 15.52
CA LEU A 437 -12.01 11.58 15.13
C LEU A 437 -13.35 11.30 14.47
N LEU A 438 -13.41 10.33 13.56
CA LEU A 438 -14.67 9.92 12.94
C LEU A 438 -15.67 9.42 13.99
N THR A 439 -15.20 8.63 14.95
CA THR A 439 -16.02 8.15 16.06
C THR A 439 -16.61 9.31 16.85
N LEU A 440 -15.78 10.30 17.19
CA LEU A 440 -16.22 11.47 17.97
C LEU A 440 -17.22 12.35 17.17
N ALA A 441 -16.96 12.57 15.88
CA ALA A 441 -17.86 13.34 15.01
C ALA A 441 -19.23 12.64 14.83
N LEU A 442 -19.23 11.31 14.70
CA LEU A 442 -20.47 10.52 14.70
C LEU A 442 -21.16 10.54 16.05
N ALA A 443 -20.43 10.42 17.16
CA ALA A 443 -20.98 10.54 18.51
C ALA A 443 -21.64 11.89 18.73
N GLN A 444 -21.02 12.97 18.29
CA GLN A 444 -21.58 14.32 18.35
C GLN A 444 -22.88 14.41 17.52
N SER A 445 -22.87 13.95 16.26
CA SER A 445 -24.04 13.96 15.37
C SER A 445 -25.20 13.12 15.93
N LYS A 446 -24.91 12.07 16.70
CA LYS A 446 -25.92 11.23 17.35
C LYS A 446 -26.31 11.70 18.76
N GLY A 447 -25.78 12.84 19.22
CA GLY A 447 -26.05 13.36 20.56
C GLY A 447 -25.53 12.48 21.70
N LYS A 448 -24.44 11.73 21.45
CA LYS A 448 -23.81 10.81 22.41
C LYS A 448 -22.55 11.38 23.07
N LEU A 449 -22.08 12.54 22.61
CA LEU A 449 -20.88 13.21 23.12
C LEU A 449 -21.29 14.49 23.86
N SER A 450 -21.00 14.57 25.16
CA SER A 450 -21.16 15.80 25.92
C SER A 450 -19.97 16.74 25.71
N GLU A 451 -20.13 18.04 25.94
CA GLU A 451 -19.05 19.02 25.84
C GLU A 451 -17.86 18.68 26.74
N ALA A 452 -18.11 18.16 27.94
CA ALA A 452 -17.05 17.74 28.87
C ALA A 452 -16.23 16.55 28.30
N GLN A 453 -16.89 15.56 27.73
CA GLN A 453 -16.23 14.41 27.09
C GLN A 453 -15.46 14.85 25.83
N GLU A 454 -16.03 15.76 25.03
CA GLU A 454 -15.34 16.32 23.87
C GLU A 454 -14.03 16.99 24.28
N GLN A 455 -14.05 17.84 25.31
CA GLN A 455 -12.84 18.50 25.79
C GLN A 455 -11.81 17.51 26.37
N GLU A 456 -12.27 16.49 27.07
CA GLU A 456 -11.40 15.42 27.57
C GLU A 456 -10.69 14.70 26.42
N TYR A 457 -11.43 14.25 25.40
CA TYR A 457 -10.86 13.56 24.23
C TYR A 457 -9.94 14.48 23.42
N LEU A 458 -10.32 15.73 23.17
CA LEU A 458 -9.46 16.70 22.47
C LEU A 458 -8.15 16.94 23.24
N THR A 459 -8.21 17.04 24.55
CA THR A 459 -7.02 17.20 25.39
C THR A 459 -6.13 15.97 25.32
N ALA A 460 -6.71 14.78 25.40
CA ALA A 460 -5.99 13.51 25.27
C ALA A 460 -5.33 13.36 23.89
N MET A 461 -6.07 13.70 22.80
CA MET A 461 -5.52 13.66 21.45
C MET A 461 -4.36 14.64 21.24
N ARG A 462 -4.46 15.85 21.75
CA ARG A 462 -3.37 16.85 21.70
C ARG A 462 -2.13 16.41 22.47
N HIS A 463 -2.29 15.55 23.47
CA HIS A 463 -1.19 14.99 24.25
C HIS A 463 -0.48 13.82 23.52
N LEU A 464 -1.12 13.18 22.52
CA LEU A 464 -0.58 12.01 21.83
C LEU A 464 0.87 12.18 21.32
N PRO A 465 1.29 13.30 20.69
CA PRO A 465 2.67 13.43 20.24
C PRO A 465 3.69 13.31 21.38
N VAL A 466 3.41 13.88 22.55
CA VAL A 466 4.27 13.80 23.73
C VAL A 466 4.25 12.39 24.33
N ALA A 467 3.08 11.78 24.42
CA ALA A 467 2.92 10.41 24.88
C ALA A 467 3.70 9.41 24.00
N LEU A 468 3.63 9.57 22.67
CA LEU A 468 4.37 8.76 21.72
C LEU A 468 5.90 8.90 21.88
N GLN A 469 6.41 10.11 22.11
CA GLN A 469 7.83 10.32 22.42
C GLN A 469 8.26 9.55 23.67
N SER A 470 7.41 9.53 24.69
CA SER A 470 7.67 8.79 25.94
C SER A 470 7.67 7.27 25.71
N VAL A 471 6.80 6.77 24.84
CA VAL A 471 6.75 5.35 24.46
C VAL A 471 7.98 4.98 23.61
N LEU A 472 8.39 5.81 22.66
CA LEU A 472 9.59 5.59 21.85
C LEU A 472 10.87 5.50 22.70
N ALA A 473 10.92 6.16 23.85
CA ALA A 473 12.03 6.04 24.79
C ALA A 473 12.17 4.63 25.41
N LEU A 474 11.20 3.74 25.22
CA LEU A 474 11.27 2.33 25.61
C LEU A 474 12.09 1.46 24.64
N GLU A 475 12.54 2.00 23.50
CA GLU A 475 13.30 1.26 22.46
C GLU A 475 14.41 0.37 23.04
N PRO A 476 15.29 0.80 23.98
CA PRO A 476 16.35 -0.06 24.52
C PRO A 476 15.82 -1.33 25.20
N GLN A 477 14.63 -1.26 25.83
CA GLN A 477 14.01 -2.42 26.48
C GLN A 477 13.44 -3.37 25.42
N VAL A 478 12.82 -2.84 24.34
CA VAL A 478 12.30 -3.63 23.22
C VAL A 478 13.45 -4.30 22.47
N VAL A 479 14.57 -3.62 22.25
CA VAL A 479 15.79 -4.20 21.63
C VAL A 479 16.27 -5.41 22.44
N SER A 480 16.27 -5.32 23.76
CA SER A 480 16.63 -6.46 24.62
C SER A 480 15.67 -7.66 24.45
N TRP A 481 14.37 -7.41 24.22
CA TRP A 481 13.43 -8.48 23.89
C TRP A 481 13.69 -9.07 22.51
N ALA A 482 13.97 -8.24 21.51
CA ALA A 482 14.23 -8.64 20.13
C ALA A 482 15.40 -9.66 20.03
N GLU A 483 16.42 -9.55 20.88
CA GLU A 483 17.54 -10.51 20.94
C GLU A 483 17.07 -11.94 21.29
N ASN A 484 16.02 -12.05 22.10
CA ASN A 484 15.42 -13.35 22.43
C ASN A 484 14.57 -13.89 21.27
N PHE A 485 13.83 -13.01 20.59
CA PHE A 485 13.00 -13.40 19.44
C PHE A 485 13.83 -13.83 18.22
N ALA A 486 15.00 -13.26 18.00
CA ALA A 486 15.87 -13.57 16.86
C ALA A 486 16.23 -15.07 16.73
N LYS A 487 16.07 -15.85 17.79
CA LYS A 487 16.35 -17.30 17.84
C LYS A 487 15.10 -18.17 17.71
N GLN A 488 13.92 -17.56 17.66
CA GLN A 488 12.65 -18.26 17.64
C GLN A 488 12.12 -18.45 16.21
N GLN A 489 11.33 -19.48 16.00
CA GLN A 489 10.65 -19.73 14.73
C GLN A 489 9.16 -19.34 14.77
N ASN A 490 8.60 -19.26 15.96
CA ASN A 490 7.19 -18.96 16.18
C ASN A 490 7.03 -17.95 17.32
N ALA A 491 5.95 -17.18 17.31
CA ALA A 491 5.54 -16.29 18.39
C ALA A 491 4.01 -16.17 18.44
N LEU A 492 3.46 -16.02 19.65
CA LEU A 492 2.05 -15.69 19.83
C LEU A 492 1.90 -14.26 20.36
N PHE A 493 0.82 -13.61 19.92
CA PHE A 493 0.44 -12.29 20.39
C PHE A 493 -0.96 -12.34 21.01
N LEU A 494 -1.13 -11.76 22.18
CA LEU A 494 -2.39 -11.78 22.92
C LEU A 494 -2.89 -10.38 23.20
N GLY A 495 -4.16 -10.16 22.95
CA GLY A 495 -4.89 -8.96 23.32
C GLY A 495 -6.33 -9.29 23.70
N ARG A 496 -7.02 -8.34 24.32
CA ARG A 496 -8.47 -8.44 24.59
C ARG A 496 -9.17 -7.15 24.16
N GLY A 497 -10.47 -7.25 23.80
CA GLY A 497 -11.24 -6.10 23.37
C GLY A 497 -10.55 -5.36 22.24
N MET A 498 -10.48 -4.03 22.34
CA MET A 498 -9.84 -3.16 21.33
C MET A 498 -8.31 -3.37 21.17
N HIS A 499 -7.66 -4.13 22.07
CA HIS A 499 -6.24 -4.45 21.98
C HIS A 499 -5.95 -5.78 21.27
N TYR A 500 -6.97 -6.57 20.94
CA TYR A 500 -6.78 -7.74 20.08
C TYR A 500 -6.33 -7.34 18.66
N PRO A 501 -6.97 -6.38 17.99
CA PRO A 501 -6.44 -5.87 16.70
C PRO A 501 -5.02 -5.30 16.79
N ILE A 502 -4.62 -4.74 17.93
CA ILE A 502 -3.26 -4.25 18.18
C ILE A 502 -2.27 -5.43 18.25
N ALA A 503 -2.64 -6.49 18.93
CA ALA A 503 -1.87 -7.74 18.93
C ALA A 503 -1.76 -8.35 17.52
N MET A 504 -2.82 -8.28 16.69
CA MET A 504 -2.79 -8.70 15.29
C MET A 504 -1.80 -7.89 14.47
N GLU A 505 -1.75 -6.58 14.66
CA GLU A 505 -0.79 -5.70 13.98
C GLU A 505 0.65 -6.02 14.37
N GLY A 506 0.93 -6.22 15.68
CA GLY A 506 2.25 -6.66 16.15
C GLY A 506 2.69 -7.98 15.54
N ALA A 507 1.80 -8.98 15.51
CA ALA A 507 2.08 -10.26 14.87
C ALA A 507 2.33 -10.12 13.36
N LEU A 508 1.58 -9.24 12.68
CA LEU A 508 1.79 -8.93 11.27
C LEU A 508 3.18 -8.31 11.05
N LYS A 509 3.55 -7.31 11.83
CA LYS A 509 4.86 -6.66 11.70
C LYS A 509 6.01 -7.63 11.93
N LEU A 510 5.92 -8.47 12.98
CA LEU A 510 6.96 -9.46 13.24
C LEU A 510 7.14 -10.41 12.03
N LYS A 511 6.07 -10.97 11.49
CA LYS A 511 6.17 -11.90 10.34
C LYS A 511 6.65 -11.23 9.05
N GLU A 512 6.26 -9.99 8.78
CA GLU A 512 6.67 -9.25 7.57
C GLU A 512 8.17 -8.95 7.55
N ILE A 513 8.75 -8.66 8.72
CA ILE A 513 10.14 -8.21 8.83
C ILE A 513 11.11 -9.37 9.04
N THR A 514 10.72 -10.36 9.85
CA THR A 514 11.62 -11.40 10.36
C THR A 514 11.39 -12.78 9.76
N TYR A 515 10.21 -12.99 9.11
CA TYR A 515 9.70 -14.29 8.65
C TYR A 515 9.45 -15.30 9.78
N ILE A 516 9.50 -14.88 11.05
CA ILE A 516 9.02 -15.67 12.20
C ILE A 516 7.52 -15.86 12.04
N HIS A 517 7.04 -17.09 12.16
CA HIS A 517 5.61 -17.35 12.14
C HIS A 517 4.95 -16.77 13.40
N ALA A 518 4.23 -15.68 13.25
CA ALA A 518 3.59 -14.96 14.33
C ALA A 518 2.07 -14.89 14.12
N GLU A 519 1.31 -15.25 15.15
CA GLU A 519 -0.16 -15.18 15.14
C GLU A 519 -0.69 -14.48 16.38
N ALA A 520 -1.84 -13.83 16.23
CA ALA A 520 -2.51 -13.18 17.33
C ALA A 520 -3.87 -13.85 17.63
N TYR A 521 -4.19 -13.96 18.92
CA TYR A 521 -5.46 -14.47 19.38
C TYR A 521 -6.10 -13.53 20.40
N PRO A 522 -7.44 -13.44 20.44
CA PRO A 522 -8.11 -12.94 21.63
C PRO A 522 -7.69 -13.84 22.81
N ALA A 523 -7.13 -13.29 23.87
CA ALA A 523 -6.54 -14.09 24.93
C ALA A 523 -7.52 -15.11 25.56
N GLY A 524 -8.83 -14.81 25.51
CA GLY A 524 -9.88 -15.74 25.95
C GLY A 524 -9.99 -17.01 25.11
N GLU A 525 -9.53 -16.98 23.83
CA GLU A 525 -9.59 -18.12 22.91
C GLU A 525 -8.43 -19.12 23.11
N LEU A 526 -7.45 -18.83 23.96
CA LEU A 526 -6.35 -19.76 24.25
C LEU A 526 -6.83 -21.15 24.56
N LYS A 527 -7.89 -21.27 25.36
CA LYS A 527 -8.48 -22.56 25.79
C LYS A 527 -9.12 -23.37 24.67
N HIS A 528 -9.41 -22.72 23.54
CA HIS A 528 -10.10 -23.32 22.41
C HIS A 528 -9.15 -23.82 21.30
N GLY A 529 -7.89 -24.12 21.68
CA GLY A 529 -6.90 -24.71 20.77
C GLY A 529 -5.49 -24.10 20.89
N PRO A 530 -5.31 -22.78 20.76
CA PRO A 530 -3.98 -22.16 20.69
C PRO A 530 -3.06 -22.46 21.88
N LEU A 531 -3.61 -22.72 23.07
CA LEU A 531 -2.84 -23.07 24.26
C LEU A 531 -2.02 -24.37 24.07
N ALA A 532 -2.40 -25.23 23.12
CA ALA A 532 -1.65 -26.45 22.80
C ALA A 532 -0.28 -26.14 22.17
N LEU A 533 -0.11 -24.98 21.57
CA LEU A 533 1.14 -24.53 20.94
C LEU A 533 2.13 -23.94 21.94
N VAL A 534 1.68 -23.65 23.17
CA VAL A 534 2.50 -22.94 24.16
C VAL A 534 3.44 -23.91 24.85
N ASP A 535 4.74 -23.62 24.75
CA ASP A 535 5.83 -24.27 25.46
C ASP A 535 6.96 -23.24 25.74
N SER A 536 8.09 -23.70 26.26
CA SER A 536 9.23 -22.84 26.59
C SER A 536 9.96 -22.24 25.38
N SER A 537 9.70 -22.71 24.17
CA SER A 537 10.27 -22.22 22.92
C SER A 537 9.38 -21.19 22.20
N MET A 538 8.15 -21.00 22.68
CA MET A 538 7.18 -20.08 22.09
C MET A 538 7.06 -18.78 22.93
N PRO A 539 7.66 -17.66 22.53
CA PRO A 539 7.43 -16.39 23.19
C PRO A 539 5.98 -15.92 22.97
N VAL A 540 5.39 -15.40 24.02
CA VAL A 540 4.00 -14.89 24.01
C VAL A 540 3.98 -13.43 24.39
N VAL A 541 3.76 -12.56 23.39
CA VAL A 541 3.61 -11.11 23.60
C VAL A 541 2.20 -10.81 24.07
N THR A 542 2.05 -10.03 25.13
CA THR A 542 0.74 -9.70 25.70
C THR A 542 0.59 -8.19 25.85
N VAL A 543 -0.47 -7.63 25.24
CA VAL A 543 -0.85 -6.23 25.40
C VAL A 543 -1.79 -6.13 26.60
N ALA A 544 -1.32 -5.48 27.68
CA ALA A 544 -2.00 -5.45 28.96
C ALA A 544 -2.37 -4.00 29.41
N PRO A 545 -3.42 -3.40 28.81
CA PRO A 545 -3.92 -2.10 29.23
C PRO A 545 -4.55 -2.19 30.63
N ASN A 546 -4.64 -1.03 31.30
CA ASN A 546 -5.36 -0.93 32.58
C ASN A 546 -6.84 -0.63 32.33
N ASP A 547 -7.57 -1.65 31.92
CA ASP A 547 -9.00 -1.62 31.61
C ASP A 547 -9.80 -2.68 32.40
N GLU A 548 -11.09 -2.75 32.17
CA GLU A 548 -12.01 -3.70 32.82
C GLU A 548 -11.70 -5.18 32.49
N LEU A 549 -10.94 -5.46 31.44
CA LEU A 549 -10.57 -6.82 31.02
C LEU A 549 -9.22 -7.27 31.60
N LEU A 550 -8.49 -6.40 32.31
CA LEU A 550 -7.15 -6.67 32.82
C LEU A 550 -7.09 -7.94 33.68
N GLU A 551 -8.03 -8.12 34.62
CA GLU A 551 -8.04 -9.32 35.50
C GLU A 551 -8.33 -10.60 34.72
N LYS A 552 -9.13 -10.52 33.64
CA LYS A 552 -9.34 -11.64 32.72
C LYS A 552 -8.08 -11.97 31.94
N LEU A 553 -7.35 -10.94 31.49
CA LEU A 553 -6.08 -11.09 30.79
C LEU A 553 -5.02 -11.73 31.69
N LYS A 554 -4.90 -11.29 32.94
CA LYS A 554 -4.00 -11.90 33.93
C LYS A 554 -4.26 -13.39 34.11
N SER A 555 -5.53 -13.79 34.13
CA SER A 555 -5.89 -15.23 34.19
C SER A 555 -5.38 -15.98 32.95
N ASN A 556 -5.49 -15.41 31.75
CA ASN A 556 -4.95 -16.01 30.53
C ASN A 556 -3.40 -16.08 30.54
N MET A 557 -2.74 -15.07 31.11
CA MET A 557 -1.28 -15.10 31.30
C MET A 557 -0.84 -16.24 32.22
N GLN A 558 -1.61 -16.56 33.27
CA GLN A 558 -1.34 -17.72 34.14
C GLN A 558 -1.48 -19.05 33.37
N GLU A 559 -2.43 -19.16 32.45
CA GLU A 559 -2.58 -20.34 31.59
C GLU A 559 -1.35 -20.56 30.70
N VAL A 560 -0.78 -19.50 30.13
CA VAL A 560 0.48 -19.53 29.37
C VAL A 560 1.64 -20.01 30.24
N ARG A 561 1.80 -19.43 31.43
CA ARG A 561 2.85 -19.82 32.38
C ARG A 561 2.74 -21.24 32.85
N ALA A 562 1.50 -21.74 33.11
CA ALA A 562 1.25 -23.12 33.52
C ALA A 562 1.70 -24.14 32.47
N ARG A 563 1.87 -23.72 31.19
CA ARG A 563 2.40 -24.54 30.10
C ARG A 563 3.91 -24.35 29.88
N GLY A 564 4.58 -23.54 30.71
CA GLY A 564 6.00 -23.21 30.55
C GLY A 564 6.29 -22.13 29.52
N GLY A 565 5.25 -21.46 28.98
CA GLY A 565 5.42 -20.36 28.03
C GLY A 565 6.06 -19.13 28.66
N VAL A 566 6.86 -18.41 27.85
CA VAL A 566 7.55 -17.19 28.25
C VAL A 566 6.74 -15.97 27.81
N LEU A 567 6.34 -15.14 28.76
CA LEU A 567 5.54 -13.95 28.55
C LEU A 567 6.41 -12.69 28.34
N TYR A 568 6.04 -11.86 27.38
CA TYR A 568 6.55 -10.53 27.10
C TYR A 568 5.37 -9.56 27.18
N VAL A 569 5.29 -8.79 28.26
CA VAL A 569 4.07 -8.05 28.62
C VAL A 569 4.30 -6.54 28.49
N LEU A 570 3.52 -5.90 27.63
CA LEU A 570 3.42 -4.44 27.56
C LEU A 570 2.31 -4.00 28.52
N ALA A 571 2.68 -3.57 29.70
CA ALA A 571 1.76 -3.29 30.81
C ALA A 571 1.60 -1.78 31.03
N ASP A 572 0.37 -1.30 31.16
CA ASP A 572 0.11 0.10 31.53
C ASP A 572 0.75 0.47 32.87
N ALA A 573 1.03 1.77 33.06
CA ALA A 573 1.75 2.33 34.20
C ALA A 573 1.15 1.93 35.57
N LYS A 574 -0.16 1.81 35.64
CA LYS A 574 -0.90 1.53 36.89
C LYS A 574 -1.30 0.07 37.08
N THR A 575 -0.85 -0.85 36.23
CA THR A 575 -1.14 -2.28 36.41
C THR A 575 -0.21 -2.90 37.48
N ASN A 576 -0.73 -3.87 38.24
CA ASN A 576 0.06 -4.67 39.19
C ASN A 576 0.64 -5.91 38.49
N ILE A 577 1.38 -5.70 37.38
CA ILE A 577 2.09 -6.77 36.66
C ILE A 577 3.57 -6.47 36.77
N GLU A 578 4.36 -7.40 37.28
CA GLU A 578 5.79 -7.24 37.52
C GLU A 578 6.61 -8.34 36.85
N ASN A 579 7.90 -8.08 36.65
CA ASN A 579 8.83 -9.10 36.17
C ASN A 579 8.85 -10.31 37.11
N ALA A 580 8.87 -11.50 36.53
CA ALA A 580 8.98 -12.76 37.25
C ALA A 580 9.71 -13.79 36.37
N GLU A 581 10.06 -14.93 36.91
CA GLU A 581 10.61 -16.03 36.11
C GLU A 581 9.61 -16.40 34.98
N GLY A 582 10.10 -16.41 33.73
CA GLY A 582 9.26 -16.64 32.55
C GLY A 582 8.30 -15.50 32.20
N MET A 583 8.47 -14.31 32.79
CA MET A 583 7.66 -13.14 32.47
C MET A 583 8.49 -11.86 32.46
N HIS A 584 8.63 -11.25 31.31
CA HIS A 584 9.32 -10.00 31.05
C HIS A 584 8.31 -8.88 30.85
N VAL A 585 8.44 -7.77 31.58
CA VAL A 585 7.47 -6.68 31.57
C VAL A 585 8.15 -5.39 31.12
N ILE A 586 7.62 -4.76 30.09
CA ILE A 586 7.89 -3.36 29.76
C ILE A 586 6.70 -2.54 30.24
N ARG A 587 6.98 -1.50 31.03
CA ARG A 587 5.95 -0.65 31.57
C ARG A 587 5.74 0.56 30.67
N MET A 588 4.51 0.72 30.20
CA MET A 588 4.10 1.90 29.46
C MET A 588 4.15 3.13 30.38
N PRO A 589 4.56 4.30 29.87
CA PRO A 589 4.77 5.50 30.70
C PRO A 589 3.51 6.01 31.39
N GLU A 590 2.35 5.89 30.73
CA GLU A 590 1.08 6.42 31.19
C GLU A 590 -0.08 5.42 30.98
N ASN A 591 -1.27 5.77 31.45
CA ASN A 591 -2.53 5.12 31.12
C ASN A 591 -3.31 6.03 30.16
N TYR A 592 -3.67 5.55 28.99
CA TYR A 592 -4.18 6.35 27.87
C TYR A 592 -5.68 6.15 27.58
N GLY A 593 -6.39 5.39 28.41
CA GLY A 593 -7.83 5.16 28.25
C GLY A 593 -8.22 4.68 26.85
N ALA A 594 -9.18 5.32 26.20
CA ALA A 594 -9.65 4.97 24.86
C ALA A 594 -8.59 5.10 23.77
N LEU A 595 -7.55 5.93 23.96
CA LEU A 595 -6.44 6.12 23.01
C LEU A 595 -5.29 5.11 23.22
N SER A 596 -5.40 4.25 24.21
CA SER A 596 -4.43 3.20 24.53
C SER A 596 -3.99 2.36 23.32
N PRO A 597 -4.84 1.99 22.35
CA PRO A 597 -4.42 1.26 21.15
C PRO A 597 -3.32 1.96 20.35
N ILE A 598 -3.36 3.31 20.24
CA ILE A 598 -2.37 4.10 19.49
C ILE A 598 -0.98 4.03 20.14
N LEU A 599 -0.92 3.95 21.47
CA LEU A 599 0.33 3.93 22.22
C LEU A 599 0.89 2.50 22.35
N HIS A 600 0.03 1.51 22.58
CA HIS A 600 0.45 0.12 22.75
C HIS A 600 0.96 -0.55 21.47
N VAL A 601 0.61 -0.05 20.28
CA VAL A 601 1.13 -0.61 19.04
C VAL A 601 2.60 -0.22 18.79
N VAL A 602 3.06 0.91 19.32
CA VAL A 602 4.39 1.45 19.02
C VAL A 602 5.54 0.52 19.46
N PRO A 603 5.52 -0.10 20.66
CA PRO A 603 6.57 -1.01 21.08
C PRO A 603 6.46 -2.43 20.47
N LEU A 604 5.38 -2.74 19.71
CA LEU A 604 5.17 -4.02 19.02
C LEU A 604 5.87 -4.07 17.67
#